data_a53973b2b92b1dc719ab3b0ab250ae70
#
_entry.id   a53973b2b92b1dc719ab3b0ab250ae70
#
_cell.length_a   1.000
_cell.length_b   1.000
_cell.length_c   1.000
_cell.angle_alpha   90.00
_cell.angle_beta   90.00
_cell.angle_gamma   90.00
#
_symmetry.space_group_name_H-M   'P 1'
#
loop_
_entity.id
_entity.type
_entity.pdbx_description
1 polymer ?
#
loop_
_entity_poly.entity_id
_entity_poly.type
_entity_poly.pdbx_seq_one_letter_code
_entity_poly.pdbx_strand_id
1 'polypeptide(L)'
;MPSAKLSILGTVGVPGNYGGFETLAENLVRHHAALELDAHLTVYCSSKSFPEQRSKFYDADLRYINLYANGPQSIPYDILSLFSAVRHKSDVILLLGVSGALALPFIRLISRARILTNVDGIEWKREKWRGLARVILKWSEFAAVHWSHVVIADNAAIAEHVKASYGIKCKVIPYGGDHAVQAEPTKAPEIKLPDDFALALCRIEPENNVAMILEAFSRMPERALVFVGNWNQSDYGKDLRRTYGEHSNITLLDPVYDPGILRWIRDRTVAYIHGHSAGGTNPSLVEMMHFGIPVFAHGCIFNRFTTEESAAYFSTPEELITAVEGLDDEQARIIGATMREIAQRRYTWEAVGRAYFELVEGI
;
A
#
# COMPACT_ATOMS: atom_id res chain seq x y z
N MET A 1 18.17 30.43 2.55
CA MET A 1 18.66 29.58 1.43
C MET A 1 17.52 29.44 0.46
N PRO A 2 17.72 29.24 -0.86
CA PRO A 2 16.60 28.99 -1.73
C PRO A 2 15.92 27.67 -1.29
N SER A 3 14.58 27.67 -1.29
CA SER A 3 13.73 26.53 -0.95
C SER A 3 14.10 25.30 -1.81
N ALA A 4 14.28 24.15 -1.19
CA ALA A 4 14.65 22.91 -1.89
C ALA A 4 13.50 22.46 -2.82
N LYS A 5 13.83 21.99 -4.03
CA LYS A 5 12.87 21.48 -5.01
C LYS A 5 12.78 19.95 -4.92
N LEU A 6 11.66 19.45 -4.37
CA LEU A 6 11.35 18.02 -4.30
C LEU A 6 10.42 17.61 -5.44
N SER A 7 10.79 16.57 -6.18
CA SER A 7 9.94 15.94 -7.19
C SER A 7 9.55 14.52 -6.76
N ILE A 8 8.26 14.21 -6.75
CA ILE A 8 7.71 12.87 -6.48
C ILE A 8 7.28 12.25 -7.82
N LEU A 9 7.80 11.05 -8.10
CA LEU A 9 7.59 10.28 -9.33
C LEU A 9 7.24 8.82 -9.01
N GLY A 10 6.81 8.06 -10.02
CA GLY A 10 6.52 6.63 -9.87
C GLY A 10 5.11 6.36 -9.32
N THR A 11 4.20 7.29 -9.47
CA THR A 11 2.79 7.19 -9.10
C THR A 11 1.90 7.57 -10.27
N VAL A 12 0.64 7.15 -10.27
CA VAL A 12 -0.35 7.62 -11.24
C VAL A 12 -0.57 9.12 -11.10
N GLY A 13 -0.45 9.65 -9.88
CA GLY A 13 -0.58 11.06 -9.55
C GLY A 13 -1.51 11.32 -8.37
N VAL A 14 -1.78 12.60 -8.11
CA VAL A 14 -2.68 13.08 -7.05
C VAL A 14 -3.79 13.96 -7.60
N PRO A 15 -5.02 13.96 -7.02
CA PRO A 15 -5.44 13.16 -5.87
C PRO A 15 -5.41 11.66 -6.17
N GLY A 16 -5.06 10.85 -5.17
CA GLY A 16 -5.00 9.41 -5.30
C GLY A 16 -6.41 8.78 -5.32
N ASN A 17 -6.70 8.01 -6.36
CA ASN A 17 -7.98 7.28 -6.42
C ASN A 17 -7.86 5.87 -5.87
N TYR A 18 -6.72 5.20 -6.09
CA TYR A 18 -6.47 3.83 -5.65
C TYR A 18 -4.99 3.47 -5.83
N GLY A 19 -4.38 2.88 -4.80
CA GLY A 19 -3.00 2.39 -4.83
C GLY A 19 -2.17 2.89 -3.65
N GLY A 20 -1.19 2.11 -3.22
CA GLY A 20 -0.33 2.45 -2.09
C GLY A 20 0.51 3.71 -2.35
N PHE A 21 1.12 3.83 -3.53
CA PHE A 21 1.94 4.98 -3.88
C PHE A 21 1.15 6.25 -4.14
N GLU A 22 -0.07 6.14 -4.68
CA GLU A 22 -1.00 7.26 -4.83
C GLU A 22 -1.39 7.81 -3.46
N THR A 23 -1.77 6.92 -2.54
CA THR A 23 -2.09 7.29 -1.16
C THR A 23 -0.89 7.89 -0.43
N LEU A 24 0.31 7.32 -0.61
CA LEU A 24 1.55 7.87 -0.06
C LEU A 24 1.83 9.27 -0.60
N ALA A 25 1.82 9.45 -1.92
CA ALA A 25 2.10 10.74 -2.55
C ALA A 25 1.10 11.81 -2.10
N GLU A 26 -0.20 11.49 -2.05
CA GLU A 26 -1.24 12.40 -1.57
C GLU A 26 -1.00 12.81 -0.13
N ASN A 27 -0.72 11.86 0.78
CA ASN A 27 -0.52 12.18 2.18
C ASN A 27 0.81 12.93 2.42
N LEU A 28 1.86 12.71 1.63
CA LEU A 28 3.06 13.54 1.66
C LEU A 28 2.76 14.99 1.25
N VAL A 29 1.94 15.21 0.22
CA VAL A 29 1.50 16.55 -0.18
C VAL A 29 0.66 17.21 0.92
N ARG A 30 -0.29 16.48 1.51
CA ARG A 30 -1.12 16.98 2.63
C ARG A 30 -0.27 17.34 3.85
N HIS A 31 0.70 16.50 4.20
CA HIS A 31 1.62 16.74 5.32
C HIS A 31 2.49 17.98 5.07
N HIS A 32 3.02 18.12 3.83
CA HIS A 32 3.79 19.29 3.42
C HIS A 32 2.99 20.59 3.58
N ALA A 33 1.76 20.61 3.04
CA ALA A 33 0.88 21.78 3.11
C ALA A 33 0.45 22.11 4.54
N ALA A 34 0.18 21.08 5.38
CA ALA A 34 -0.27 21.30 6.76
C ALA A 34 0.82 21.88 7.68
N LEU A 35 2.09 21.58 7.40
CA LEU A 35 3.23 22.08 8.18
C LEU A 35 3.91 23.30 7.52
N GLU A 36 3.41 23.77 6.38
CA GLU A 36 4.00 24.89 5.62
C GLU A 36 5.51 24.73 5.42
N LEU A 37 5.94 23.49 5.04
CA LEU A 37 7.35 23.18 4.90
C LEU A 37 7.99 24.02 3.79
N ASP A 38 9.22 24.52 4.03
CA ASP A 38 9.96 25.34 3.07
C ASP A 38 10.61 24.46 1.98
N ALA A 39 9.78 23.79 1.16
CA ALA A 39 10.19 23.03 -0.01
C ALA A 39 9.23 23.28 -1.17
N HIS A 40 9.74 23.41 -2.39
CA HIS A 40 8.89 23.47 -3.58
C HIS A 40 8.58 22.06 -4.08
N LEU A 41 7.34 21.62 -3.86
CA LEU A 41 6.91 20.27 -4.16
C LEU A 41 6.32 20.15 -5.57
N THR A 42 6.76 19.15 -6.34
CA THR A 42 6.20 18.80 -7.64
C THR A 42 5.83 17.32 -7.67
N VAL A 43 4.61 16.99 -8.11
CA VAL A 43 4.18 15.60 -8.31
C VAL A 43 3.99 15.33 -9.82
N TYR A 44 4.56 14.23 -10.29
CA TYR A 44 4.37 13.78 -11.66
C TYR A 44 3.14 12.90 -11.78
N CYS A 45 2.27 13.24 -12.74
CA CYS A 45 0.97 12.60 -12.94
C CYS A 45 0.83 12.05 -14.37
N SER A 46 0.06 10.98 -14.53
CA SER A 46 -0.30 10.42 -15.84
C SER A 46 -1.45 11.22 -16.46
N SER A 47 -1.23 11.91 -17.57
CA SER A 47 -2.32 12.61 -18.26
C SER A 47 -3.37 11.66 -18.87
N LYS A 48 -3.03 10.38 -19.01
CA LYS A 48 -3.97 9.34 -19.45
C LYS A 48 -4.95 8.94 -18.37
N SER A 49 -4.57 9.10 -17.10
CA SER A 49 -5.40 8.75 -15.94
C SER A 49 -6.16 9.96 -15.37
N PHE A 50 -5.73 11.18 -15.72
CA PHE A 50 -6.35 12.43 -15.30
C PHE A 50 -6.83 13.23 -16.51
N PRO A 51 -8.08 13.04 -16.97
CA PRO A 51 -8.65 13.82 -18.06
C PRO A 51 -8.66 15.32 -17.78
N GLU A 52 -8.97 15.69 -16.53
CA GLU A 52 -8.91 17.07 -16.04
C GLU A 52 -7.53 17.30 -15.40
N GLN A 53 -6.67 18.02 -16.11
CA GLN A 53 -5.33 18.33 -15.62
C GLN A 53 -5.35 19.61 -14.79
N ARG A 54 -5.25 19.44 -13.48
CA ARG A 54 -5.07 20.55 -12.54
C ARG A 54 -3.62 21.00 -12.53
N SER A 55 -3.36 22.31 -12.36
CA SER A 55 -2.00 22.81 -12.22
C SER A 55 -1.41 22.54 -10.83
N LYS A 56 -2.27 22.44 -9.80
CA LYS A 56 -1.89 22.24 -8.40
C LYS A 56 -2.81 21.28 -7.67
N PHE A 57 -2.24 20.67 -6.64
CA PHE A 57 -2.98 19.94 -5.60
C PHE A 57 -2.40 20.37 -4.24
N TYR A 58 -3.22 21.04 -3.43
CA TYR A 58 -2.72 21.86 -2.31
C TYR A 58 -1.66 22.86 -2.79
N ASP A 59 -0.49 22.84 -2.22
CA ASP A 59 0.66 23.68 -2.59
C ASP A 59 1.61 23.03 -3.59
N ALA A 60 1.45 21.73 -3.88
CA ALA A 60 2.26 21.02 -4.86
C ALA A 60 1.88 21.36 -6.30
N ASP A 61 2.88 21.60 -7.15
CA ASP A 61 2.72 21.72 -8.60
C ASP A 61 2.52 20.34 -9.23
N LEU A 62 1.58 20.20 -10.18
CA LEU A 62 1.35 18.95 -10.91
C LEU A 62 1.93 19.03 -12.33
N ARG A 63 2.70 18.00 -12.70
CA ARG A 63 3.28 17.86 -14.05
C ARG A 63 2.81 16.58 -14.70
N TYR A 64 2.35 16.66 -15.93
CA TYR A 64 1.70 15.56 -16.63
C TYR A 64 2.60 14.95 -17.69
N ILE A 65 2.72 13.62 -17.66
CA ILE A 65 3.38 12.81 -18.69
C ILE A 65 2.29 12.05 -19.48
N ASN A 66 2.35 12.10 -20.80
CA ASN A 66 1.32 11.51 -21.66
C ASN A 66 1.52 10.00 -21.89
N LEU A 67 1.63 9.25 -20.79
CA LEU A 67 1.72 7.79 -20.73
C LEU A 67 0.94 7.28 -19.53
N TYR A 68 0.55 6.00 -19.55
CA TYR A 68 0.03 5.33 -18.35
C TYR A 68 1.16 5.04 -17.38
N ALA A 69 0.95 5.37 -16.10
CA ALA A 69 1.92 5.07 -15.04
C ALA A 69 1.92 3.58 -14.64
N ASN A 70 0.90 2.83 -15.02
CA ASN A 70 0.75 1.40 -14.74
C ASN A 70 0.92 0.53 -15.98
N GLY A 71 1.27 -0.75 -15.76
CA GLY A 71 1.44 -1.72 -16.83
C GLY A 71 2.70 -1.51 -17.67
N PRO A 72 2.72 -1.92 -18.96
CA PRO A 72 3.92 -1.87 -19.80
C PRO A 72 4.48 -0.45 -20.03
N GLN A 73 3.65 0.58 -19.85
CA GLN A 73 4.07 1.97 -20.04
C GLN A 73 4.69 2.58 -18.76
N SER A 74 4.66 1.90 -17.63
CA SER A 74 5.25 2.42 -16.37
C SER A 74 6.74 2.74 -16.52
N ILE A 75 7.49 1.89 -17.19
CA ILE A 75 8.93 2.09 -17.41
C ILE A 75 9.21 3.40 -18.20
N PRO A 76 8.70 3.59 -19.43
CA PRO A 76 8.92 4.85 -20.14
C PRO A 76 8.28 6.05 -19.45
N TYR A 77 7.18 5.90 -18.71
CA TYR A 77 6.57 6.96 -17.91
C TYR A 77 7.54 7.47 -16.84
N ASP A 78 8.11 6.58 -16.04
CA ASP A 78 9.04 6.94 -14.97
C ASP A 78 10.35 7.50 -15.51
N ILE A 79 10.88 6.94 -16.61
CA ILE A 79 12.08 7.46 -17.26
C ILE A 79 11.86 8.90 -17.75
N LEU A 80 10.74 9.20 -18.42
CA LEU A 80 10.42 10.54 -18.87
C LEU A 80 10.20 11.51 -17.71
N SER A 81 9.59 11.04 -16.61
CA SER A 81 9.42 11.80 -15.38
C SER A 81 10.76 12.16 -14.76
N LEU A 82 11.72 11.21 -14.70
CA LEU A 82 13.09 11.44 -14.23
C LEU A 82 13.81 12.51 -15.05
N PHE A 83 13.80 12.40 -16.39
CA PHE A 83 14.39 13.42 -17.26
C PHE A 83 13.73 14.78 -17.10
N SER A 84 12.41 14.82 -16.96
CA SER A 84 11.67 16.05 -16.71
C SER A 84 12.07 16.69 -15.36
N ALA A 85 12.20 15.90 -14.29
CA ALA A 85 12.65 16.39 -12.98
C ALA A 85 14.06 16.98 -13.06
N VAL A 86 14.98 16.33 -13.74
CA VAL A 86 16.35 16.85 -13.98
C VAL A 86 16.31 18.16 -14.78
N ARG A 87 15.51 18.24 -15.84
CA ARG A 87 15.36 19.47 -16.66
C ARG A 87 14.81 20.64 -15.84
N HIS A 88 13.93 20.38 -14.87
CA HIS A 88 13.36 21.38 -13.98
C HIS A 88 14.23 21.66 -12.73
N LYS A 89 15.45 21.10 -12.70
CA LYS A 89 16.45 21.32 -11.68
C LYS A 89 15.93 20.97 -10.28
N SER A 90 15.32 19.79 -10.14
CA SER A 90 14.97 19.23 -8.82
C SER A 90 16.24 18.99 -8.02
N ASP A 91 16.23 19.41 -6.74
CA ASP A 91 17.33 19.16 -5.80
C ASP A 91 17.21 17.74 -5.21
N VAL A 92 15.95 17.29 -5.00
CA VAL A 92 15.63 15.94 -4.53
C VAL A 92 14.61 15.30 -5.46
N ILE A 93 14.83 14.03 -5.78
CA ILE A 93 13.91 13.19 -6.55
C ILE A 93 13.52 12.00 -5.68
N LEU A 94 12.24 11.91 -5.33
CA LEU A 94 11.64 10.74 -4.69
C LEU A 94 10.99 9.88 -5.77
N LEU A 95 11.60 8.73 -6.05
CA LEU A 95 11.07 7.72 -6.97
C LEU A 95 10.32 6.66 -6.18
N LEU A 96 9.03 6.52 -6.43
CA LEU A 96 8.17 5.50 -5.85
C LEU A 96 8.12 4.29 -6.78
N GLY A 97 8.66 3.16 -6.33
CA GLY A 97 8.83 1.97 -7.15
C GLY A 97 10.14 1.93 -7.95
N VAL A 98 10.37 0.81 -8.63
CA VAL A 98 11.62 0.54 -9.34
C VAL A 98 11.51 0.62 -10.87
N SER A 99 10.33 0.89 -11.42
CA SER A 99 10.08 0.80 -12.87
C SER A 99 11.03 1.66 -13.71
N GLY A 100 11.29 2.90 -13.28
CA GLY A 100 12.20 3.82 -13.96
C GLY A 100 13.67 3.71 -13.56
N ALA A 101 14.00 2.86 -12.61
CA ALA A 101 15.31 2.87 -11.96
C ALA A 101 16.48 2.48 -12.89
N LEU A 102 16.22 1.79 -14.00
CA LEU A 102 17.24 1.51 -15.01
C LEU A 102 17.88 2.79 -15.62
N ALA A 103 17.20 3.92 -15.55
CA ALA A 103 17.75 5.21 -15.98
C ALA A 103 18.65 5.88 -14.94
N LEU A 104 18.62 5.46 -13.65
CA LEU A 104 19.34 6.11 -12.56
C LEU A 104 20.86 6.23 -12.77
N PRO A 105 21.57 5.22 -13.32
CA PRO A 105 22.99 5.39 -13.62
C PRO A 105 23.27 6.60 -14.52
N PHE A 106 22.43 6.80 -15.56
CA PHE A 106 22.54 7.91 -16.46
C PHE A 106 22.11 9.24 -15.83
N ILE A 107 21.01 9.24 -15.08
CA ILE A 107 20.54 10.41 -14.32
C ILE A 107 21.63 10.94 -13.39
N ARG A 108 22.37 10.04 -12.71
CA ARG A 108 23.48 10.37 -11.81
C ARG A 108 24.66 11.05 -12.54
N LEU A 109 24.85 10.79 -13.83
CA LEU A 109 25.90 11.43 -14.62
C LEU A 109 25.54 12.87 -15.05
N ILE A 110 24.25 13.13 -15.28
CA ILE A 110 23.77 14.42 -15.81
C ILE A 110 23.14 15.33 -14.78
N SER A 111 22.93 14.88 -13.55
CA SER A 111 22.26 15.63 -12.50
C SER A 111 22.97 15.47 -11.14
N ARG A 112 22.90 16.54 -10.34
CA ARG A 112 23.34 16.53 -8.93
C ARG A 112 22.19 16.28 -7.97
N ALA A 113 20.96 16.05 -8.47
CA ALA A 113 19.79 15.77 -7.63
C ALA A 113 20.05 14.57 -6.72
N ARG A 114 19.65 14.70 -5.46
CA ARG A 114 19.67 13.60 -4.51
C ARG A 114 18.50 12.65 -4.82
N ILE A 115 18.77 11.38 -5.08
CA ILE A 115 17.77 10.38 -5.46
C ILE A 115 17.43 9.53 -4.25
N LEU A 116 16.17 9.55 -3.86
CA LEU A 116 15.55 8.69 -2.85
C LEU A 116 14.66 7.70 -3.60
N THR A 117 14.83 6.40 -3.41
CA THR A 117 13.95 5.41 -4.07
C THR A 117 13.28 4.52 -3.03
N ASN A 118 11.95 4.52 -3.04
CA ASN A 118 11.17 3.52 -2.32
C ASN A 118 11.06 2.28 -3.21
N VAL A 119 11.69 1.17 -2.79
CA VAL A 119 11.81 -0.04 -3.62
C VAL A 119 10.56 -0.91 -3.63
N ASP A 120 9.52 -0.53 -2.85
CA ASP A 120 8.27 -1.31 -2.73
C ASP A 120 8.53 -2.79 -2.35
N GLY A 121 7.55 -3.64 -2.57
CA GLY A 121 7.72 -5.09 -2.42
C GLY A 121 8.69 -5.69 -3.43
N ILE A 122 9.08 -6.95 -3.25
CA ILE A 122 9.97 -7.67 -4.16
C ILE A 122 9.18 -8.03 -5.43
N GLU A 123 8.89 -7.02 -6.28
CA GLU A 123 7.92 -7.09 -7.37
C GLU A 123 8.22 -8.24 -8.35
N TRP A 124 9.50 -8.49 -8.67
CA TRP A 124 9.91 -9.56 -9.59
C TRP A 124 9.66 -10.99 -9.05
N LYS A 125 9.41 -11.16 -7.75
CA LYS A 125 9.04 -12.46 -7.14
C LYS A 125 7.56 -12.77 -7.28
N ARG A 126 6.71 -11.80 -7.60
CA ARG A 126 5.26 -12.02 -7.75
C ARG A 126 4.98 -12.92 -8.96
N GLU A 127 4.07 -13.87 -8.82
CA GLU A 127 3.77 -14.90 -9.82
C GLU A 127 3.29 -14.36 -11.18
N LYS A 128 2.70 -13.17 -11.17
CA LYS A 128 2.25 -12.49 -12.39
C LYS A 128 3.40 -12.16 -13.36
N TRP A 129 4.63 -12.04 -12.88
CA TRP A 129 5.79 -11.69 -13.69
C TRP A 129 6.58 -12.92 -14.15
N ARG A 130 6.67 -13.13 -15.47
CA ARG A 130 7.40 -14.25 -16.10
C ARG A 130 8.34 -13.75 -17.20
N GLY A 131 9.31 -14.57 -17.53
CA GLY A 131 10.22 -14.32 -18.65
C GLY A 131 10.98 -13.00 -18.55
N LEU A 132 11.02 -12.25 -19.65
CA LEU A 132 11.80 -11.01 -19.79
C LEU A 132 11.39 -9.92 -18.80
N ALA A 133 10.09 -9.78 -18.54
CA ALA A 133 9.59 -8.77 -17.59
C ALA A 133 10.18 -8.97 -16.18
N ARG A 134 10.27 -10.22 -15.71
CA ARG A 134 10.91 -10.57 -14.43
C ARG A 134 12.39 -10.17 -14.41
N VAL A 135 13.10 -10.40 -15.49
CA VAL A 135 14.53 -10.03 -15.62
C VAL A 135 14.69 -8.52 -15.57
N ILE A 136 13.87 -7.77 -16.31
CA ILE A 136 13.88 -6.30 -16.33
C ILE A 136 13.62 -5.75 -14.91
N LEU A 137 12.59 -6.24 -14.22
CA LEU A 137 12.27 -5.79 -12.86
C LEU A 137 13.40 -6.09 -11.86
N LYS A 138 14.06 -7.24 -11.99
CA LYS A 138 15.23 -7.57 -11.15
C LYS A 138 16.40 -6.62 -11.40
N TRP A 139 16.67 -6.27 -12.66
CA TRP A 139 17.69 -5.27 -12.99
C TRP A 139 17.29 -3.86 -12.58
N SER A 140 16.00 -3.53 -12.62
CA SER A 140 15.48 -2.27 -12.10
C SER A 140 15.67 -2.16 -10.59
N GLU A 141 15.39 -3.22 -9.82
CA GLU A 141 15.66 -3.27 -8.38
C GLU A 141 17.16 -3.10 -8.11
N PHE A 142 18.01 -3.84 -8.83
CA PHE A 142 19.46 -3.69 -8.72
C PHE A 142 19.91 -2.25 -8.97
N ALA A 143 19.39 -1.61 -10.04
CA ALA A 143 19.68 -0.23 -10.36
C ALA A 143 19.18 0.74 -9.26
N ALA A 144 17.95 0.56 -8.78
CA ALA A 144 17.39 1.34 -7.68
C ALA A 144 18.28 1.31 -6.45
N VAL A 145 18.71 0.11 -6.05
CA VAL A 145 19.50 -0.10 -4.83
C VAL A 145 20.92 0.50 -4.95
N HIS A 146 21.56 0.41 -6.13
CA HIS A 146 22.97 0.83 -6.27
C HIS A 146 23.15 2.29 -6.69
N TRP A 147 22.16 2.90 -7.36
CA TRP A 147 22.29 4.26 -7.88
C TRP A 147 21.42 5.28 -7.16
N SER A 148 20.60 4.88 -6.19
CA SER A 148 19.96 5.83 -5.28
C SER A 148 20.94 6.30 -4.21
N HIS A 149 20.74 7.51 -3.69
CA HIS A 149 21.48 8.02 -2.55
C HIS A 149 20.92 7.47 -1.23
N VAL A 150 19.61 7.26 -1.19
CA VAL A 150 18.91 6.60 -0.09
C VAL A 150 17.93 5.59 -0.67
N VAL A 151 17.99 4.36 -0.19
CA VAL A 151 17.02 3.31 -0.48
C VAL A 151 16.03 3.24 0.67
N ILE A 152 14.75 3.34 0.34
CA ILE A 152 13.63 3.26 1.29
C ILE A 152 12.91 1.94 1.06
N ALA A 153 12.58 1.24 2.13
CA ALA A 153 11.73 0.07 2.12
C ALA A 153 10.51 0.36 3.01
N ASP A 154 9.33 -0.05 2.58
CA ASP A 154 8.11 0.12 3.37
C ASP A 154 7.93 -0.93 4.47
N ASN A 155 8.78 -1.98 4.45
CA ASN A 155 8.73 -3.09 5.41
C ASN A 155 10.14 -3.54 5.79
N ALA A 156 10.32 -3.95 7.05
CA ALA A 156 11.59 -4.46 7.54
C ALA A 156 12.05 -5.73 6.78
N ALA A 157 11.14 -6.60 6.37
CA ALA A 157 11.48 -7.80 5.59
C ALA A 157 12.07 -7.44 4.21
N ILE A 158 11.59 -6.35 3.58
CA ILE A 158 12.17 -5.85 2.33
C ILE A 158 13.56 -5.28 2.58
N ALA A 159 13.74 -4.51 3.66
CA ALA A 159 15.06 -3.99 4.03
C ALA A 159 16.07 -5.13 4.30
N GLU A 160 15.65 -6.20 4.96
CA GLU A 160 16.45 -7.40 5.16
C GLU A 160 16.79 -8.10 3.83
N HIS A 161 15.82 -8.22 2.92
CA HIS A 161 16.04 -8.77 1.59
C HIS A 161 17.09 -7.95 0.81
N VAL A 162 16.96 -6.61 0.79
CA VAL A 162 17.92 -5.73 0.11
C VAL A 162 19.32 -5.88 0.75
N LYS A 163 19.40 -5.90 2.06
CA LYS A 163 20.66 -6.09 2.78
C LYS A 163 21.30 -7.45 2.47
N ALA A 164 20.52 -8.53 2.46
CA ALA A 164 20.99 -9.88 2.18
C ALA A 164 21.42 -10.05 0.72
N SER A 165 20.66 -9.45 -0.23
CA SER A 165 20.89 -9.62 -1.67
C SER A 165 21.99 -8.70 -2.23
N TYR A 166 22.12 -7.48 -1.68
CA TYR A 166 22.95 -6.41 -2.23
C TYR A 166 23.95 -5.80 -1.25
N GLY A 167 23.91 -6.16 0.04
CA GLY A 167 24.76 -5.58 1.08
C GLY A 167 24.43 -4.13 1.47
N ILE A 168 23.32 -3.58 0.99
CA ILE A 168 22.95 -2.18 1.17
C ILE A 168 21.87 -2.05 2.24
N LYS A 169 22.02 -1.05 3.13
CA LYS A 169 21.03 -0.76 4.18
C LYS A 169 19.93 0.16 3.64
N CYS A 170 18.68 -0.17 3.94
CA CYS A 170 17.50 0.67 3.67
C CYS A 170 17.11 1.48 4.90
N LYS A 171 16.47 2.63 4.65
CA LYS A 171 15.59 3.26 5.63
C LYS A 171 14.24 2.58 5.57
N VAL A 172 13.70 2.15 6.71
CA VAL A 172 12.34 1.57 6.77
C VAL A 172 11.36 2.68 7.06
N ILE A 173 10.48 2.99 6.10
CA ILE A 173 9.39 3.97 6.25
C ILE A 173 8.12 3.32 5.72
N PRO A 174 7.22 2.86 6.61
CA PRO A 174 5.99 2.16 6.22
C PRO A 174 4.92 3.11 5.66
N TYR A 175 3.74 2.58 5.39
CA TYR A 175 2.55 3.38 5.09
C TYR A 175 1.85 3.83 6.37
N GLY A 176 1.13 4.97 6.28
CA GLY A 176 0.18 5.40 7.32
C GLY A 176 -1.21 4.78 7.09
N GLY A 177 -1.96 4.62 8.16
CA GLY A 177 -3.31 4.04 8.13
C GLY A 177 -4.36 4.85 8.89
N ASP A 178 -3.95 5.89 9.61
CA ASP A 178 -4.82 6.68 10.49
C ASP A 178 -5.91 7.48 9.76
N HIS A 179 -5.75 7.77 8.47
CA HIS A 179 -6.80 8.39 7.65
C HIS A 179 -8.09 7.56 7.62
N ALA A 180 -7.98 6.23 7.78
CA ALA A 180 -9.13 5.34 7.78
C ALA A 180 -10.07 5.55 8.98
N VAL A 181 -9.54 5.99 10.14
CA VAL A 181 -10.34 6.33 11.32
C VAL A 181 -10.68 7.83 11.40
N GLN A 182 -10.12 8.65 10.54
CA GLN A 182 -10.41 10.09 10.47
C GLN A 182 -11.60 10.41 9.54
N ALA A 183 -11.91 9.52 8.60
CA ALA A 183 -13.05 9.70 7.70
C ALA A 183 -14.38 9.69 8.50
N GLU A 184 -15.28 10.63 8.17
CA GLU A 184 -16.63 10.63 8.75
C GLU A 184 -17.45 9.45 8.20
N PRO A 185 -18.08 8.62 9.05
CA PRO A 185 -18.81 7.45 8.59
C PRO A 185 -20.07 7.84 7.82
N THR A 186 -20.23 7.30 6.62
CA THR A 186 -21.41 7.49 5.76
C THR A 186 -22.17 6.18 5.63
N LYS A 187 -23.39 6.13 6.16
CA LYS A 187 -24.22 4.93 6.07
C LYS A 187 -24.69 4.70 4.62
N ALA A 188 -24.54 3.47 4.13
CA ALA A 188 -25.01 3.01 2.83
C ALA A 188 -26.15 1.98 3.01
N PRO A 189 -27.44 2.45 3.02
CA PRO A 189 -28.58 1.56 3.32
C PRO A 189 -28.79 0.41 2.35
N GLU A 190 -28.26 0.53 1.14
CA GLU A 190 -28.26 -0.50 0.11
C GLU A 190 -27.30 -1.66 0.43
N ILE A 191 -26.31 -1.44 1.28
CA ILE A 191 -25.37 -2.48 1.72
C ILE A 191 -25.94 -3.14 2.96
N LYS A 192 -26.37 -4.39 2.82
CA LYS A 192 -26.83 -5.20 3.95
C LYS A 192 -25.65 -5.86 4.61
N LEU A 193 -25.36 -5.48 5.85
CA LEU A 193 -24.31 -6.07 6.68
C LEU A 193 -24.94 -6.93 7.78
N PRO A 194 -24.34 -8.07 8.13
CA PRO A 194 -24.65 -8.78 9.38
C PRO A 194 -24.42 -7.89 10.62
N ASP A 195 -24.98 -8.27 11.76
CA ASP A 195 -24.78 -7.51 13.00
C ASP A 195 -23.33 -7.62 13.49
N ASP A 196 -22.78 -8.84 13.55
CA ASP A 196 -21.39 -9.14 13.86
C ASP A 196 -20.74 -9.88 12.69
N PHE A 197 -19.64 -9.36 12.17
CA PHE A 197 -18.94 -9.99 11.06
C PHE A 197 -17.43 -9.76 11.11
N ALA A 198 -16.69 -10.72 10.57
CA ALA A 198 -15.30 -10.53 10.20
C ALA A 198 -15.22 -9.83 8.83
N LEU A 199 -14.29 -8.89 8.67
CA LEU A 199 -14.06 -8.20 7.40
C LEU A 199 -12.77 -8.71 6.74
N ALA A 200 -12.85 -8.99 5.45
CA ALA A 200 -11.69 -9.08 4.57
C ALA A 200 -11.79 -8.02 3.46
N LEU A 201 -10.68 -7.36 3.13
CA LEU A 201 -10.63 -6.28 2.14
C LEU A 201 -9.36 -6.40 1.31
N CYS A 202 -9.47 -6.75 0.02
CA CYS A 202 -8.33 -6.82 -0.87
C CYS A 202 -8.73 -6.90 -2.35
N ARG A 203 -7.73 -6.82 -3.23
CA ARG A 203 -7.91 -7.27 -4.61
C ARG A 203 -8.08 -8.78 -4.66
N ILE A 204 -8.99 -9.24 -5.51
CA ILE A 204 -9.29 -10.66 -5.65
C ILE A 204 -8.22 -11.31 -6.55
N GLU A 205 -7.09 -11.64 -5.92
CA GLU A 205 -5.90 -12.25 -6.53
C GLU A 205 -5.46 -13.47 -5.70
N PRO A 206 -4.91 -14.55 -6.32
CA PRO A 206 -4.49 -15.75 -5.58
C PRO A 206 -3.50 -15.47 -4.45
N GLU A 207 -2.56 -14.54 -4.66
CA GLU A 207 -1.54 -14.15 -3.66
C GLU A 207 -2.12 -13.52 -2.38
N ASN A 208 -3.41 -13.14 -2.42
CA ASN A 208 -4.15 -12.62 -1.26
C ASN A 208 -4.92 -13.72 -0.51
N ASN A 209 -4.70 -14.98 -0.85
CA ASN A 209 -5.29 -16.16 -0.22
C ASN A 209 -6.83 -16.09 -0.08
N VAL A 210 -7.48 -15.47 -1.08
CA VAL A 210 -8.94 -15.26 -1.08
C VAL A 210 -9.69 -16.58 -0.98
N ALA A 211 -9.30 -17.60 -1.78
CA ALA A 211 -9.92 -18.92 -1.76
C ALA A 211 -9.80 -19.59 -0.38
N MET A 212 -8.64 -19.49 0.26
CA MET A 212 -8.38 -20.02 1.61
C MET A 212 -9.32 -19.40 2.66
N ILE A 213 -9.50 -18.07 2.63
CA ILE A 213 -10.40 -17.38 3.55
C ILE A 213 -11.85 -17.80 3.34
N LEU A 214 -12.29 -17.83 2.08
CA LEU A 214 -13.66 -18.23 1.74
C LEU A 214 -13.94 -19.70 2.11
N GLU A 215 -12.99 -20.61 1.85
CA GLU A 215 -13.07 -22.01 2.26
C GLU A 215 -13.21 -22.14 3.78
N ALA A 216 -12.40 -21.44 4.55
CA ALA A 216 -12.49 -21.47 6.01
C ALA A 216 -13.87 -21.02 6.49
N PHE A 217 -14.37 -19.86 6.02
CA PHE A 217 -15.67 -19.34 6.44
C PHE A 217 -16.86 -20.16 5.93
N SER A 218 -16.77 -20.83 4.78
CA SER A 218 -17.82 -21.76 4.30
C SER A 218 -18.02 -22.96 5.24
N ARG A 219 -17.01 -23.26 6.06
CA ARG A 219 -17.03 -24.35 7.05
C ARG A 219 -17.40 -23.86 8.46
N MET A 220 -17.60 -22.55 8.65
CA MET A 220 -18.00 -21.90 9.90
C MET A 220 -19.35 -21.17 9.73
N PRO A 221 -20.49 -21.85 9.54
CA PRO A 221 -21.76 -21.21 9.19
C PRO A 221 -22.27 -20.21 10.24
N GLU A 222 -21.83 -20.32 11.50
CA GLU A 222 -22.18 -19.43 12.59
C GLU A 222 -21.31 -18.15 12.65
N ARG A 223 -20.30 -18.05 11.79
CA ARG A 223 -19.39 -16.90 11.72
C ARG A 223 -19.62 -16.15 10.41
N ALA A 224 -20.08 -14.91 10.49
CA ALA A 224 -20.30 -14.11 9.28
C ALA A 224 -19.00 -13.49 8.77
N LEU A 225 -18.84 -13.48 7.44
CA LEU A 225 -17.77 -12.82 6.70
C LEU A 225 -18.35 -11.78 5.74
N VAL A 226 -17.86 -10.57 5.79
CA VAL A 226 -18.01 -9.58 4.73
C VAL A 226 -16.69 -9.45 4.01
N PHE A 227 -16.68 -9.72 2.69
CA PHE A 227 -15.48 -9.65 1.89
C PHE A 227 -15.64 -8.63 0.77
N VAL A 228 -14.91 -7.51 0.88
CA VAL A 228 -14.93 -6.42 -0.11
C VAL A 228 -13.81 -6.62 -1.13
N GLY A 229 -14.14 -6.67 -2.42
CA GLY A 229 -13.12 -6.85 -3.45
C GLY A 229 -13.66 -6.76 -4.88
N ASN A 230 -12.75 -6.77 -5.86
CA ASN A 230 -13.02 -6.62 -7.29
C ASN A 230 -13.36 -7.96 -7.97
N TRP A 231 -14.41 -8.62 -7.52
CA TRP A 231 -14.82 -9.98 -7.91
C TRP A 231 -14.96 -10.21 -9.42
N ASN A 232 -15.41 -9.19 -10.15
CA ASN A 232 -15.73 -9.30 -11.58
C ASN A 232 -14.54 -9.02 -12.50
N GLN A 233 -13.36 -8.66 -11.96
CA GLN A 233 -12.21 -8.23 -12.77
C GLN A 233 -11.46 -9.41 -13.40
N SER A 234 -11.52 -10.61 -12.84
CA SER A 234 -10.83 -11.81 -13.32
C SER A 234 -11.75 -13.03 -13.31
N ASP A 235 -11.40 -14.04 -14.09
CA ASP A 235 -12.15 -15.32 -14.05
C ASP A 235 -11.99 -16.01 -12.69
N TYR A 236 -10.83 -15.88 -12.03
CA TYR A 236 -10.61 -16.33 -10.66
C TYR A 236 -11.62 -15.72 -9.68
N GLY A 237 -11.84 -14.41 -9.75
CA GLY A 237 -12.80 -13.73 -8.89
C GLY A 237 -14.25 -14.14 -9.16
N LYS A 238 -14.62 -14.27 -10.45
CA LYS A 238 -15.97 -14.73 -10.86
C LYS A 238 -16.24 -16.16 -10.38
N ASP A 239 -15.25 -17.05 -10.49
CA ASP A 239 -15.39 -18.45 -10.05
C ASP A 239 -15.56 -18.54 -8.53
N LEU A 240 -14.79 -17.78 -7.76
CA LEU A 240 -14.94 -17.71 -6.30
C LEU A 240 -16.32 -17.15 -5.92
N ARG A 241 -16.77 -16.08 -6.58
CA ARG A 241 -18.09 -15.49 -6.33
C ARG A 241 -19.21 -16.48 -6.62
N ARG A 242 -19.11 -17.28 -7.70
CA ARG A 242 -20.08 -18.34 -8.02
C ARG A 242 -20.06 -19.46 -6.98
N THR A 243 -18.88 -19.86 -6.49
CA THR A 243 -18.73 -20.98 -5.57
C THR A 243 -19.21 -20.63 -4.16
N TYR A 244 -18.91 -19.42 -3.68
CA TYR A 244 -19.11 -19.05 -2.27
C TYR A 244 -20.22 -18.00 -2.05
N GLY A 245 -20.72 -17.37 -3.11
CA GLY A 245 -21.69 -16.28 -2.98
C GLY A 245 -23.08 -16.68 -2.49
N GLU A 246 -23.42 -17.99 -2.50
CA GLU A 246 -24.70 -18.52 -2.00
C GLU A 246 -24.65 -18.96 -0.52
N HIS A 247 -23.48 -18.94 0.11
CA HIS A 247 -23.37 -19.22 1.55
C HIS A 247 -24.01 -18.10 2.37
N SER A 248 -24.95 -18.44 3.24
CA SER A 248 -25.74 -17.47 4.02
C SER A 248 -24.91 -16.62 4.98
N ASN A 249 -23.74 -17.09 5.39
CA ASN A 249 -22.81 -16.40 6.27
C ASN A 249 -21.70 -15.63 5.53
N ILE A 250 -21.66 -15.66 4.18
CA ILE A 250 -20.64 -14.99 3.38
C ILE A 250 -21.28 -13.90 2.53
N THR A 251 -20.90 -12.66 2.76
CA THR A 251 -21.35 -11.49 1.98
C THR A 251 -20.21 -10.97 1.12
N LEU A 252 -20.32 -11.09 -0.21
CA LEU A 252 -19.32 -10.62 -1.16
C LEU A 252 -19.72 -9.26 -1.72
N LEU A 253 -19.02 -8.20 -1.31
CA LEU A 253 -19.27 -6.84 -1.76
C LEU A 253 -18.32 -6.46 -2.89
N ASP A 254 -18.84 -5.71 -3.86
CA ASP A 254 -18.03 -5.06 -4.88
C ASP A 254 -17.13 -3.97 -4.25
N PRO A 255 -16.08 -3.47 -4.97
CA PRO A 255 -15.17 -2.49 -4.40
C PRO A 255 -15.89 -1.24 -3.89
N VAL A 256 -15.56 -0.83 -2.70
CA VAL A 256 -16.03 0.39 -2.07
C VAL A 256 -14.86 1.38 -2.02
N TYR A 257 -15.00 2.52 -2.69
CA TYR A 257 -13.95 3.55 -2.75
C TYR A 257 -14.29 4.81 -1.95
N ASP A 258 -15.56 4.98 -1.54
CA ASP A 258 -15.94 6.09 -0.68
C ASP A 258 -15.39 5.87 0.74
N PRO A 259 -14.56 6.81 1.25
CA PRO A 259 -13.91 6.65 2.56
C PRO A 259 -14.92 6.58 3.72
N GLY A 260 -16.03 7.31 3.61
CA GLY A 260 -17.09 7.33 4.63
C GLY A 260 -17.84 6.01 4.70
N ILE A 261 -18.16 5.41 3.54
CA ILE A 261 -18.82 4.09 3.48
C ILE A 261 -17.85 3.01 4.00
N LEU A 262 -16.57 3.05 3.59
CA LEU A 262 -15.55 2.14 4.13
C LEU A 262 -15.42 2.29 5.64
N ARG A 263 -15.41 3.52 6.16
CA ARG A 263 -15.38 3.77 7.59
C ARG A 263 -16.59 3.16 8.30
N TRP A 264 -17.80 3.34 7.77
CA TRP A 264 -19.02 2.77 8.32
C TRP A 264 -19.01 1.23 8.36
N ILE A 265 -18.44 0.56 7.32
CA ILE A 265 -18.27 -0.89 7.30
C ILE A 265 -17.25 -1.32 8.37
N ARG A 266 -16.09 -0.65 8.44
CA ARG A 266 -15.00 -0.96 9.37
C ARG A 266 -15.39 -0.77 10.83
N ASP A 267 -16.19 0.25 11.16
CA ASP A 267 -16.68 0.52 12.53
C ASP A 267 -17.60 -0.59 13.08
N ARG A 268 -18.20 -1.40 12.21
CA ARG A 268 -19.10 -2.51 12.56
C ARG A 268 -18.41 -3.87 12.58
N THR A 269 -17.13 -3.89 12.25
CA THR A 269 -16.36 -5.12 12.11
C THR A 269 -15.85 -5.59 13.48
N VAL A 270 -16.06 -6.88 13.78
CA VAL A 270 -15.58 -7.48 15.04
C VAL A 270 -14.21 -8.13 14.93
N ALA A 271 -13.76 -8.45 13.69
CA ALA A 271 -12.44 -9.03 13.43
C ALA A 271 -11.99 -8.73 11.99
N TYR A 272 -10.69 -8.60 11.77
CA TYR A 272 -10.13 -8.39 10.43
C TYR A 272 -9.31 -9.58 9.96
N ILE A 273 -9.60 -10.06 8.74
CA ILE A 273 -8.91 -11.18 8.13
C ILE A 273 -8.00 -10.67 7.00
N HIS A 274 -6.71 -10.85 7.14
CA HIS A 274 -5.69 -10.35 6.22
C HIS A 274 -4.95 -11.49 5.53
N GLY A 275 -5.31 -11.80 4.29
CA GLY A 275 -4.78 -12.94 3.56
C GLY A 275 -3.50 -12.69 2.76
N HIS A 276 -3.03 -11.45 2.62
CA HIS A 276 -1.87 -11.15 1.76
C HIS A 276 -0.62 -11.93 2.16
N SER A 277 0.00 -12.61 1.19
CA SER A 277 1.25 -13.36 1.38
C SER A 277 2.46 -12.76 0.67
N ALA A 278 2.25 -11.72 -0.15
CA ALA A 278 3.28 -11.03 -0.90
C ALA A 278 3.15 -9.51 -0.75
N GLY A 279 4.25 -8.80 -0.95
CA GLY A 279 4.31 -7.34 -0.85
C GLY A 279 5.17 -6.87 0.33
N GLY A 280 4.95 -5.65 0.80
CA GLY A 280 5.58 -5.05 1.96
C GLY A 280 4.59 -4.79 3.09
N THR A 281 4.58 -3.57 3.62
CA THR A 281 3.53 -3.10 4.51
C THR A 281 2.26 -2.89 3.70
N ASN A 282 1.23 -3.67 4.02
CA ASN A 282 -0.04 -3.57 3.29
C ASN A 282 -0.91 -2.45 3.87
N PRO A 283 -1.35 -1.46 3.05
CA PRO A 283 -2.19 -0.36 3.54
C PRO A 283 -3.45 -0.81 4.28
N SER A 284 -4.19 -1.80 3.75
CA SER A 284 -5.41 -2.26 4.40
C SER A 284 -5.18 -2.90 5.77
N LEU A 285 -4.01 -3.53 6.00
CA LEU A 285 -3.65 -4.07 7.31
C LEU A 285 -3.41 -2.95 8.32
N VAL A 286 -2.56 -1.98 7.98
CA VAL A 286 -2.25 -0.88 8.90
C VAL A 286 -3.46 0.02 9.15
N GLU A 287 -4.33 0.22 8.15
CA GLU A 287 -5.62 0.89 8.33
C GLU A 287 -6.49 0.18 9.38
N MET A 288 -6.65 -1.14 9.24
CA MET A 288 -7.50 -1.92 10.15
C MET A 288 -6.92 -2.04 11.56
N MET A 289 -5.60 -2.02 11.72
CA MET A 289 -4.97 -1.98 13.04
C MET A 289 -5.40 -0.76 13.87
N HIS A 290 -5.70 0.39 13.24
CA HIS A 290 -6.19 1.59 13.95
C HIS A 290 -7.57 1.41 14.58
N PHE A 291 -8.39 0.46 14.10
CA PHE A 291 -9.72 0.19 14.68
C PHE A 291 -9.65 -0.56 16.02
N GLY A 292 -8.51 -1.18 16.34
CA GLY A 292 -8.31 -1.85 17.63
C GLY A 292 -9.15 -3.11 17.79
N ILE A 293 -9.39 -3.81 16.72
CA ILE A 293 -10.06 -5.11 16.67
C ILE A 293 -9.01 -6.21 16.46
N PRO A 294 -9.31 -7.48 16.79
CA PRO A 294 -8.41 -8.58 16.55
C PRO A 294 -8.13 -8.73 15.05
N VAL A 295 -6.86 -8.97 14.72
CA VAL A 295 -6.37 -9.19 13.37
C VAL A 295 -5.91 -10.63 13.25
N PHE A 296 -6.47 -11.33 12.25
CA PHE A 296 -6.02 -12.64 11.78
C PHE A 296 -5.26 -12.42 10.48
N ALA A 297 -3.95 -12.64 10.48
CA ALA A 297 -3.10 -12.37 9.33
C ALA A 297 -2.47 -13.66 8.79
N HIS A 298 -2.32 -13.76 7.46
CA HIS A 298 -1.49 -14.81 6.88
C HIS A 298 -0.08 -14.75 7.47
N GLY A 299 0.48 -15.91 7.87
CA GLY A 299 1.70 -16.03 8.65
C GLY A 299 3.00 -15.69 7.89
N CYS A 300 2.94 -14.93 6.80
CA CYS A 300 4.12 -14.49 6.06
C CYS A 300 4.94 -13.46 6.85
N ILE A 301 6.23 -13.37 6.50
CA ILE A 301 7.20 -12.49 7.19
C ILE A 301 6.78 -11.01 7.16
N PHE A 302 6.16 -10.53 6.07
CA PHE A 302 5.74 -9.14 5.93
C PHE A 302 4.67 -8.76 6.97
N ASN A 303 3.66 -9.62 7.14
CA ASN A 303 2.59 -9.40 8.11
C ASN A 303 3.12 -9.49 9.54
N ARG A 304 4.03 -10.44 9.82
CA ARG A 304 4.67 -10.57 11.13
C ARG A 304 5.44 -9.32 11.53
N PHE A 305 6.25 -8.75 10.64
CA PHE A 305 6.92 -7.48 10.91
C PHE A 305 5.96 -6.30 11.05
N THR A 306 4.87 -6.27 10.26
CA THR A 306 3.87 -5.21 10.33
C THR A 306 3.14 -5.23 11.67
N THR A 307 2.77 -6.39 12.17
CA THR A 307 2.02 -6.59 13.42
C THR A 307 2.90 -6.88 14.63
N GLU A 308 4.23 -6.78 14.49
CA GLU A 308 5.22 -7.05 15.55
C GLU A 308 4.98 -8.40 16.24
N GLU A 309 4.71 -9.44 15.46
CA GLU A 309 4.41 -10.80 15.93
C GLU A 309 3.19 -10.90 16.89
N SER A 310 2.29 -9.91 16.88
CA SER A 310 1.20 -9.78 17.87
C SER A 310 -0.20 -10.03 17.31
N ALA A 311 -0.34 -10.37 16.02
CA ALA A 311 -1.61 -10.81 15.43
C ALA A 311 -1.83 -12.32 15.64
N ALA A 312 -3.05 -12.79 15.40
CA ALA A 312 -3.30 -14.22 15.22
C ALA A 312 -2.90 -14.63 13.79
N TYR A 313 -2.12 -15.72 13.65
CA TYR A 313 -1.60 -16.10 12.33
C TYR A 313 -2.19 -17.40 11.84
N PHE A 314 -2.34 -17.47 10.50
CA PHE A 314 -2.79 -18.68 9.80
C PHE A 314 -2.04 -18.86 8.48
N SER A 315 -1.94 -20.08 8.02
CA SER A 315 -1.36 -20.45 6.71
C SER A 315 -2.21 -21.49 5.96
N THR A 316 -3.25 -22.02 6.63
CA THR A 316 -4.22 -22.95 6.07
C THR A 316 -5.65 -22.58 6.47
N PRO A 317 -6.68 -23.08 5.77
CA PRO A 317 -8.08 -22.91 6.21
C PRO A 317 -8.32 -23.45 7.63
N GLU A 318 -7.74 -24.60 7.97
CA GLU A 318 -7.88 -25.25 9.29
C GLU A 318 -7.30 -24.39 10.41
N GLU A 319 -6.13 -23.78 10.18
CA GLU A 319 -5.52 -22.85 11.14
C GLU A 319 -6.39 -21.59 11.33
N LEU A 320 -6.97 -21.05 10.24
CA LEU A 320 -7.89 -19.91 10.34
C LEU A 320 -9.15 -20.26 11.11
N ILE A 321 -9.76 -21.42 10.85
CA ILE A 321 -10.92 -21.92 11.60
C ILE A 321 -10.57 -22.01 13.09
N THR A 322 -9.48 -22.72 13.42
CA THR A 322 -9.04 -22.89 14.80
C THR A 322 -8.79 -21.55 15.49
N ALA A 323 -8.16 -20.60 14.80
CA ALA A 323 -7.87 -19.28 15.35
C ALA A 323 -9.15 -18.46 15.59
N VAL A 324 -10.12 -18.49 14.66
CA VAL A 324 -11.38 -17.73 14.78
C VAL A 324 -12.31 -18.33 15.84
N GLU A 325 -12.42 -19.65 15.91
CA GLU A 325 -13.28 -20.33 16.89
C GLU A 325 -12.66 -20.36 18.29
N GLY A 326 -11.33 -20.42 18.38
CA GLY A 326 -10.60 -20.48 19.65
C GLY A 326 -10.35 -19.13 20.32
N LEU A 327 -10.65 -18.01 19.65
CA LEU A 327 -10.40 -16.67 20.21
C LEU A 327 -11.51 -16.31 21.21
N ASP A 328 -11.15 -16.18 22.47
CA ASP A 328 -12.05 -15.65 23.50
C ASP A 328 -12.07 -14.11 23.50
N ASP A 329 -13.05 -13.52 24.20
CA ASP A 329 -13.28 -12.07 24.23
C ASP A 329 -12.08 -11.31 24.87
N GLU A 330 -11.40 -11.90 25.84
CA GLU A 330 -10.25 -11.27 26.48
C GLU A 330 -9.04 -11.24 25.55
N GLN A 331 -8.75 -12.33 24.89
CA GLN A 331 -7.69 -12.42 23.89
C GLN A 331 -7.97 -11.49 22.71
N ALA A 332 -9.23 -11.45 22.22
CA ALA A 332 -9.67 -10.55 21.18
C ALA A 332 -9.38 -9.09 21.53
N ARG A 333 -9.74 -8.69 22.75
CA ARG A 333 -9.49 -7.34 23.28
C ARG A 333 -8.00 -7.02 23.41
N ILE A 334 -7.18 -7.98 23.86
CA ILE A 334 -5.73 -7.82 23.99
C ILE A 334 -5.09 -7.63 22.61
N ILE A 335 -5.39 -8.51 21.66
CA ILE A 335 -4.85 -8.39 20.28
C ILE A 335 -5.28 -7.04 19.68
N GLY A 336 -6.56 -6.68 19.77
CA GLY A 336 -7.07 -5.43 19.23
C GLY A 336 -6.38 -4.19 19.84
N ALA A 337 -6.21 -4.15 21.14
CA ALA A 337 -5.52 -3.06 21.85
C ALA A 337 -4.05 -2.95 21.39
N THR A 338 -3.35 -4.08 21.27
CA THR A 338 -1.97 -4.15 20.79
C THR A 338 -1.86 -3.68 19.34
N MET A 339 -2.79 -4.09 18.46
CA MET A 339 -2.82 -3.61 17.06
C MET A 339 -2.95 -2.09 17.00
N ARG A 340 -3.85 -1.51 17.79
CA ARG A 340 -4.04 -0.05 17.85
C ARG A 340 -2.81 0.67 18.38
N GLU A 341 -2.16 0.17 19.41
CA GLU A 341 -0.92 0.74 19.95
C GLU A 341 0.18 0.77 18.90
N ILE A 342 0.43 -0.36 18.22
CA ILE A 342 1.42 -0.45 17.15
C ILE A 342 1.08 0.53 16.01
N ALA A 343 -0.20 0.59 15.60
CA ALA A 343 -0.65 1.48 14.54
C ALA A 343 -0.43 2.96 14.89
N GLN A 344 -0.82 3.37 16.09
CA GLN A 344 -0.65 4.76 16.56
C GLN A 344 0.82 5.16 16.68
N ARG A 345 1.70 4.23 17.02
CA ARG A 345 3.13 4.49 17.16
C ARG A 345 3.87 4.51 15.83
N ARG A 346 3.48 3.68 14.85
CA ARG A 346 4.27 3.42 13.64
C ARG A 346 3.60 3.82 12.34
N TYR A 347 2.27 3.80 12.28
CA TYR A 347 1.51 3.85 11.03
C TYR A 347 0.59 5.07 10.95
N THR A 348 1.07 6.22 11.41
CA THR A 348 0.40 7.51 11.21
C THR A 348 1.02 8.28 10.05
N TRP A 349 0.22 9.02 9.30
CA TRP A 349 0.74 9.85 8.21
C TRP A 349 1.64 10.98 8.71
N GLU A 350 1.46 11.41 9.97
CA GLU A 350 2.39 12.34 10.59
C GLU A 350 3.80 11.74 10.74
N ALA A 351 3.91 10.52 11.29
CA ALA A 351 5.19 9.83 11.45
C ALA A 351 5.85 9.51 10.10
N VAL A 352 5.06 9.05 9.12
CA VAL A 352 5.51 8.75 7.76
C VAL A 352 5.99 10.02 7.06
N GLY A 353 5.19 11.08 7.06
CA GLY A 353 5.54 12.37 6.43
C GLY A 353 6.83 12.94 7.03
N ARG A 354 6.92 13.00 8.36
CA ARG A 354 8.13 13.44 9.06
C ARG A 354 9.36 12.65 8.60
N ALA A 355 9.28 11.31 8.57
CA ALA A 355 10.41 10.47 8.16
C ALA A 355 10.86 10.71 6.70
N TYR A 356 9.92 10.97 5.78
CA TYR A 356 10.26 11.31 4.39
C TYR A 356 10.90 12.70 4.29
N PHE A 357 10.34 13.72 4.97
CA PHE A 357 10.86 15.09 4.89
C PHE A 357 12.18 15.25 5.63
N GLU A 358 12.46 14.53 6.71
CA GLU A 358 13.80 14.46 7.31
C GLU A 358 14.88 13.98 6.32
N LEU A 359 14.51 13.07 5.41
CA LEU A 359 15.43 12.63 4.34
C LEU A 359 15.62 13.72 3.26
N VAL A 360 14.65 14.61 3.08
CA VAL A 360 14.73 15.74 2.14
C VAL A 360 15.57 16.87 2.73
N GLU A 361 15.38 17.20 4.01
CA GLU A 361 16.05 18.29 4.72
C GLU A 361 17.52 17.98 5.07
N GLY A 362 17.90 16.71 5.14
CA GLY A 362 19.27 16.27 5.41
C GLY A 362 20.28 16.58 4.27
N ILE A 363 20.04 17.70 3.55
CA ILE A 363 20.87 18.21 2.43
C ILE A 363 21.88 19.24 2.92
#